data_c400402afeede27175e5eb041c7176e1
#
_entry.id   c400402afeede27175e5eb041c7176e1
#
_cell.length_a   1.000
_cell.length_b   1.000
_cell.length_c   1.000
_cell.angle_alpha   90.00
_cell.angle_beta   90.00
_cell.angle_gamma   90.00
#
_symmetry.space_group_name_H-M   'P 1'
#
loop_
_entity.id
_entity.type
_entity.pdbx_description
1 polymer ?
#
loop_
_entity_poly.entity_id
_entity_poly.type
_entity_poly.pdbx_seq_one_letter_code
_entity_poly.pdbx_strand_id
1 'polypeptide(L)'
;MKRIITLVLALILALTLCACVTPKTPMPIEDGDKFAAQPVTVRLGGLKGPTSMGMVKLFDDADNGLGQNAYTYTIAASANELTPQLVQGELDVLAVPANVAAILYNQTEGGVVLLAAGTLGVLYIVEKGGETVTDIASLNGKTIYATGKGATPEYALTYLLSQHGLTLGEDVQVEWKSEPTEIVALMAEQDNAVAMLPQPFVTVAQSQVEGLRVALDMSAEWDALDNGSRLVTSVLVARKAFADEHPAALAAFLEDYAASTDYANEYPAEATVLVEKYGIVKAAVAEKALPQCNLVCITGVDMKVAVGGYLQTLYDLKTEAVGGAMPGDGFYWMGA
;
A
#
# COMPACT_ATOMS: atom_id res chain seq x y z
N MET A 1 6.21 58.39 80.77
CA MET A 1 5.43 58.73 79.60
C MET A 1 6.23 58.65 78.28
N LYS A 2 7.46 59.20 78.22
CA LYS A 2 8.22 59.13 76.91
C LYS A 2 8.57 57.74 76.39
N ARG A 3 8.80 56.69 77.25
CA ARG A 3 9.13 55.37 76.87
C ARG A 3 7.94 54.52 76.36
N ILE A 4 6.72 54.85 76.77
CA ILE A 4 5.50 54.19 76.34
C ILE A 4 5.08 54.67 74.94
N ILE A 5 5.31 55.96 74.65
CA ILE A 5 5.01 56.55 73.34
C ILE A 5 5.92 55.96 72.25
N THR A 6 7.21 55.71 72.59
CA THR A 6 8.21 55.16 71.67
C THR A 6 7.87 53.70 71.32
N LEU A 7 7.33 52.90 72.26
CA LEU A 7 6.95 51.53 72.08
C LEU A 7 5.67 51.40 71.23
N VAL A 8 4.73 52.30 71.42
CA VAL A 8 3.48 52.34 70.63
C VAL A 8 3.77 52.81 69.20
N LEU A 9 4.70 53.77 68.97
CA LEU A 9 5.06 54.18 67.62
C LEU A 9 5.85 53.07 66.86
N ALA A 10 6.69 52.28 67.55
CA ALA A 10 7.40 51.17 66.97
C ALA A 10 6.43 49.96 66.56
N LEU A 11 5.34 49.78 67.37
CA LEU A 11 4.39 48.77 67.10
C LEU A 11 3.44 49.11 65.89
N ILE A 12 3.16 50.42 65.75
CA ILE A 12 2.38 50.88 64.58
C ILE A 12 3.20 50.83 63.32
N LEU A 13 4.49 51.08 63.34
CA LEU A 13 5.40 51.02 62.19
C LEU A 13 5.62 49.54 61.75
N ALA A 14 5.59 48.57 62.67
CA ALA A 14 5.72 47.13 62.38
C ALA A 14 4.41 46.55 61.76
N LEU A 15 3.27 47.13 62.09
CA LEU A 15 1.98 46.71 61.52
C LEU A 15 1.72 47.26 60.10
N THR A 16 2.38 48.36 59.70
CA THR A 16 2.21 48.90 58.32
C THR A 16 3.17 48.27 57.32
N LEU A 17 4.15 47.47 57.70
CA LEU A 17 5.06 46.75 56.80
C LEU A 17 4.53 45.32 56.40
N CYS A 18 3.45 44.86 57.05
CA CYS A 18 2.89 43.54 56.77
C CYS A 18 1.69 43.54 55.82
N ALA A 19 1.33 44.69 55.24
CA ALA A 19 0.07 44.85 54.44
C ALA A 19 0.31 44.97 52.91
N CYS A 20 1.47 44.55 52.38
CA CYS A 20 1.70 44.53 50.91
C CYS A 20 2.25 43.21 50.39
N VAL A 21 1.87 42.06 51.01
CA VAL A 21 1.90 40.79 50.30
C VAL A 21 0.51 40.55 49.77
N THR A 22 0.22 41.11 48.59
CA THR A 22 -0.88 40.62 47.80
C THR A 22 -0.62 39.14 47.52
N PRO A 23 -1.52 38.22 47.90
CA PRO A 23 -1.40 36.86 47.40
C PRO A 23 -1.43 37.03 45.87
N LYS A 24 -0.34 36.64 45.17
CA LYS A 24 -0.41 36.34 43.77
C LYS A 24 -1.51 35.28 43.66
N THR A 25 -2.69 35.70 43.23
CA THR A 25 -3.64 34.78 42.67
C THR A 25 -2.85 33.97 41.66
N PRO A 26 -2.79 32.63 41.73
CA PRO A 26 -2.25 31.87 40.66
C PRO A 26 -3.02 32.34 39.43
N MET A 27 -2.30 32.94 38.44
CA MET A 27 -2.90 33.06 37.12
C MET A 27 -3.45 31.67 36.78
N PRO A 28 -4.70 31.58 36.33
CA PRO A 28 -5.12 30.37 35.70
C PRO A 28 -3.97 30.04 34.72
N ILE A 29 -3.35 28.89 34.87
CA ILE A 29 -2.68 28.26 33.77
C ILE A 29 -3.82 28.20 32.77
N GLU A 30 -3.83 29.07 31.76
CA GLU A 30 -4.48 28.72 30.53
C GLU A 30 -3.84 27.37 30.21
N ASP A 31 -4.51 26.28 30.61
CA ASP A 31 -4.46 25.07 29.86
C ASP A 31 -4.73 25.60 28.45
N GLY A 32 -3.64 25.77 27.71
CA GLY A 32 -3.77 25.88 26.27
C GLY A 32 -4.56 24.65 25.94
N ASP A 33 -5.87 24.85 25.74
CA ASP A 33 -6.66 23.95 24.97
C ASP A 33 -5.83 23.74 23.69
N LYS A 34 -4.92 22.76 23.77
CA LYS A 34 -4.68 21.93 22.63
C LYS A 34 -6.10 21.46 22.32
N PHE A 35 -6.78 22.18 21.42
CA PHE A 35 -7.78 21.57 20.61
C PHE A 35 -7.07 20.34 20.04
N ALA A 36 -7.21 19.22 20.71
CA ALA A 36 -6.90 17.94 20.15
C ALA A 36 -7.80 17.93 18.93
N ALA A 37 -7.21 18.19 17.78
CA ALA A 37 -7.94 18.17 16.52
C ALA A 37 -8.69 16.84 16.54
N GLN A 38 -10.02 16.89 16.38
CA GLN A 38 -10.80 15.67 16.34
C GLN A 38 -10.14 14.75 15.34
N PRO A 39 -9.84 13.48 15.72
CA PRO A 39 -9.15 12.58 14.80
C PRO A 39 -9.92 12.54 13.49
N VAL A 40 -9.21 12.83 12.41
CA VAL A 40 -9.78 12.77 11.06
C VAL A 40 -10.14 11.33 10.77
N THR A 41 -11.32 11.08 10.23
CA THR A 41 -11.66 9.74 9.74
C THR A 41 -11.09 9.58 8.34
N VAL A 42 -10.19 8.60 8.16
CA VAL A 42 -9.63 8.21 6.87
C VAL A 42 -10.31 6.93 6.40
N ARG A 43 -10.97 6.98 5.26
CA ARG A 43 -11.70 5.85 4.67
C ARG A 43 -10.79 5.14 3.67
N LEU A 44 -10.41 3.91 4.01
CA LEU A 44 -9.42 3.12 3.29
C LEU A 44 -10.08 2.10 2.36
N GLY A 45 -9.52 1.92 1.19
CA GLY A 45 -9.83 0.80 0.30
C GLY A 45 -8.60 -0.07 0.05
N GLY A 46 -8.77 -1.39 0.05
CA GLY A 46 -7.73 -2.34 -0.26
C GLY A 46 -8.23 -3.50 -1.09
N LEU A 47 -7.30 -4.20 -1.75
CA LEU A 47 -7.62 -5.39 -2.53
C LEU A 47 -7.17 -6.65 -1.80
N LYS A 48 -7.91 -7.76 -1.97
CA LYS A 48 -7.48 -9.07 -1.45
C LYS A 48 -6.12 -9.45 -2.05
N GLY A 49 -5.16 -9.76 -1.20
CA GLY A 49 -3.80 -10.12 -1.58
C GLY A 49 -2.74 -9.24 -0.94
N PRO A 50 -1.53 -9.14 -1.52
CA PRO A 50 -0.40 -8.39 -0.95
C PRO A 50 -0.74 -6.93 -0.67
N THR A 51 -1.58 -6.32 -1.51
CA THR A 51 -2.07 -4.94 -1.39
C THR A 51 -2.65 -4.62 -0.01
N SER A 52 -3.42 -5.56 0.59
CA SER A 52 -3.99 -5.40 1.93
C SER A 52 -3.17 -6.08 3.01
N MET A 53 -2.25 -7.00 2.67
CA MET A 53 -1.42 -7.67 3.68
C MET A 53 -0.51 -6.71 4.43
N GLY A 54 -0.01 -5.66 3.78
CA GLY A 54 0.75 -4.59 4.42
C GLY A 54 -0.07 -3.70 5.36
N MET A 55 -1.42 -3.76 5.28
CA MET A 55 -2.34 -2.94 6.09
C MET A 55 -2.97 -3.70 7.26
N VAL A 56 -2.68 -4.99 7.46
CA VAL A 56 -3.44 -5.79 8.44
C VAL A 56 -3.27 -5.33 9.88
N LYS A 57 -2.09 -4.84 10.25
CA LYS A 57 -1.86 -4.28 11.58
C LYS A 57 -2.57 -2.93 11.72
N LEU A 58 -2.57 -2.09 10.69
CA LEU A 58 -3.32 -0.84 10.67
C LEU A 58 -4.83 -1.09 10.84
N PHE A 59 -5.37 -2.14 10.20
CA PHE A 59 -6.78 -2.52 10.39
C PHE A 59 -7.05 -2.99 11.83
N ASP A 60 -6.12 -3.76 12.42
CA ASP A 60 -6.25 -4.22 13.81
C ASP A 60 -6.16 -3.06 14.81
N ASP A 61 -5.24 -2.13 14.58
CA ASP A 61 -5.13 -0.91 15.37
C ASP A 61 -6.38 -0.03 15.23
N ALA A 62 -6.94 0.09 14.03
CA ALA A 62 -8.19 0.80 13.78
C ALA A 62 -9.36 0.20 14.57
N ASP A 63 -9.53 -1.13 14.53
CA ASP A 63 -10.56 -1.86 15.27
C ASP A 63 -10.44 -1.63 16.80
N ASN A 64 -9.22 -1.41 17.30
CA ASN A 64 -8.92 -1.18 18.70
C ASN A 64 -8.80 0.31 19.08
N GLY A 65 -8.97 1.24 18.14
CA GLY A 65 -8.86 2.67 18.35
C GLY A 65 -7.44 3.14 18.69
N LEU A 66 -6.41 2.47 18.17
CA LEU A 66 -4.98 2.72 18.43
C LEU A 66 -4.29 3.50 17.31
N GLY A 67 -4.95 3.74 16.17
CA GLY A 67 -4.39 4.50 15.06
C GLY A 67 -4.26 6.00 15.37
N GLN A 68 -3.34 6.68 14.69
CA GLN A 68 -3.18 8.14 14.81
C GLN A 68 -4.40 8.90 14.26
N ASN A 69 -5.12 8.30 13.30
CA ASN A 69 -6.42 8.75 12.82
C ASN A 69 -7.52 7.76 13.24
N ALA A 70 -8.78 8.15 13.05
CA ALA A 70 -9.86 7.18 13.01
C ALA A 70 -9.87 6.55 11.59
N TYR A 71 -9.99 5.23 11.50
CA TYR A 71 -10.00 4.54 10.22
C TYR A 71 -11.28 3.73 10.02
N THR A 72 -11.77 3.74 8.79
CA THR A 72 -12.69 2.73 8.28
C THR A 72 -12.07 2.08 7.06
N TYR A 73 -12.38 0.82 6.78
CA TYR A 73 -11.74 0.13 5.66
C TYR A 73 -12.71 -0.81 4.93
N THR A 74 -12.48 -0.96 3.63
CA THR A 74 -13.20 -1.89 2.76
C THR A 74 -12.18 -2.70 1.95
N ILE A 75 -12.33 -4.02 1.93
CA ILE A 75 -11.48 -4.92 1.16
C ILE A 75 -12.33 -5.56 0.07
N ALA A 76 -11.94 -5.38 -1.21
CA ALA A 76 -12.63 -5.91 -2.37
C ALA A 76 -11.76 -6.91 -3.15
N ALA A 77 -12.38 -7.63 -4.08
CA ALA A 77 -11.67 -8.57 -4.94
C ALA A 77 -10.92 -7.86 -6.08
N SER A 78 -11.46 -6.74 -6.57
CA SER A 78 -10.89 -6.01 -7.71
C SER A 78 -10.90 -4.50 -7.53
N ALA A 79 -9.99 -3.80 -8.23
CA ALA A 79 -9.92 -2.34 -8.23
C ALA A 79 -11.19 -1.70 -8.81
N ASN A 80 -11.87 -2.36 -9.76
CA ASN A 80 -13.09 -1.85 -10.40
C ASN A 80 -14.25 -1.67 -9.42
N GLU A 81 -14.24 -2.36 -8.27
CA GLU A 81 -15.25 -2.21 -7.22
C GLU A 81 -15.02 -0.95 -6.37
N LEU A 82 -13.77 -0.52 -6.19
CA LEU A 82 -13.39 0.54 -5.26
C LEU A 82 -13.00 1.86 -5.95
N THR A 83 -12.53 1.83 -7.19
CA THR A 83 -12.15 3.07 -7.90
C THR A 83 -13.30 4.05 -8.07
N PRO A 84 -14.57 3.63 -8.36
CA PRO A 84 -15.69 4.57 -8.36
C PRO A 84 -15.94 5.20 -6.99
N GLN A 85 -15.78 4.45 -5.91
CA GLN A 85 -15.97 4.94 -4.54
C GLN A 85 -14.93 6.02 -4.18
N LEU A 86 -13.65 5.83 -4.61
CA LEU A 86 -12.61 6.85 -4.45
C LEU A 86 -12.96 8.13 -5.20
N VAL A 87 -13.36 8.00 -6.48
CA VAL A 87 -13.71 9.16 -7.33
C VAL A 87 -14.95 9.89 -6.80
N GLN A 88 -15.94 9.18 -6.26
CA GLN A 88 -17.15 9.75 -5.66
C GLN A 88 -16.93 10.31 -4.26
N GLY A 89 -15.75 10.11 -3.67
CA GLY A 89 -15.41 10.60 -2.33
C GLY A 89 -15.98 9.75 -1.19
N GLU A 90 -16.33 8.49 -1.46
CA GLU A 90 -16.72 7.51 -0.45
C GLU A 90 -15.49 6.89 0.24
N LEU A 91 -14.35 6.83 -0.47
CA LEU A 91 -13.03 6.51 0.05
C LEU A 91 -12.10 7.72 -0.02
N ASP A 92 -11.12 7.80 0.85
CA ASP A 92 -10.09 8.84 0.88
C ASP A 92 -8.75 8.33 0.38
N VAL A 93 -8.40 7.09 0.71
CA VAL A 93 -7.18 6.40 0.29
C VAL A 93 -7.55 5.04 -0.28
N LEU A 94 -6.87 4.65 -1.35
CA LEU A 94 -7.09 3.37 -2.02
C LEU A 94 -5.76 2.75 -2.44
N ALA A 95 -5.58 1.48 -2.13
CA ALA A 95 -4.48 0.68 -2.66
C ALA A 95 -4.89 0.04 -4.00
N VAL A 96 -4.16 0.34 -5.07
CA VAL A 96 -4.46 -0.09 -6.45
C VAL A 96 -3.21 -0.55 -7.19
N PRO A 97 -3.34 -1.30 -8.30
CA PRO A 97 -2.23 -1.52 -9.22
C PRO A 97 -1.60 -0.20 -9.69
N ALA A 98 -0.27 -0.17 -9.85
CA ALA A 98 0.46 1.05 -10.15
C ALA A 98 -0.01 1.74 -11.44
N ASN A 99 -0.31 0.99 -12.49
CA ASN A 99 -0.83 1.53 -13.74
C ASN A 99 -2.25 2.10 -13.59
N VAL A 100 -3.09 1.49 -12.74
CA VAL A 100 -4.45 1.99 -12.47
C VAL A 100 -4.40 3.34 -11.77
N ALA A 101 -3.41 3.59 -10.90
CA ALA A 101 -3.19 4.90 -10.29
C ALA A 101 -2.94 6.00 -11.34
N ALA A 102 -2.10 5.72 -12.35
CA ALA A 102 -1.85 6.65 -13.45
C ALA A 102 -3.10 6.88 -14.32
N ILE A 103 -3.86 5.82 -14.62
CA ILE A 103 -5.13 5.90 -15.34
C ILE A 103 -6.12 6.79 -14.57
N LEU A 104 -6.28 6.57 -13.25
CA LEU A 104 -7.15 7.37 -12.41
C LEU A 104 -6.73 8.84 -12.39
N TYR A 105 -5.42 9.12 -12.27
CA TYR A 105 -4.91 10.49 -12.32
C TYR A 105 -5.31 11.20 -13.63
N ASN A 106 -5.10 10.53 -14.76
CA ASN A 106 -5.43 11.09 -16.07
C ASN A 106 -6.94 11.24 -16.27
N GLN A 107 -7.74 10.24 -15.88
CA GLN A 107 -9.21 10.28 -16.02
C GLN A 107 -9.88 11.30 -15.11
N THR A 108 -9.30 11.59 -13.96
CA THR A 108 -9.81 12.58 -13.00
C THR A 108 -9.15 13.95 -13.14
N GLU A 109 -8.35 14.15 -14.20
CA GLU A 109 -7.62 15.41 -14.45
C GLU A 109 -6.81 15.86 -13.21
N GLY A 110 -6.12 14.92 -12.57
CA GLY A 110 -5.33 15.17 -11.36
C GLY A 110 -6.10 15.09 -10.06
N GLY A 111 -7.29 14.48 -10.06
CA GLY A 111 -8.13 14.33 -8.85
C GLY A 111 -7.61 13.32 -7.82
N VAL A 112 -6.51 12.60 -8.11
CA VAL A 112 -5.83 11.70 -7.18
C VAL A 112 -4.35 12.02 -7.09
N VAL A 113 -3.73 11.69 -5.96
CA VAL A 113 -2.28 11.80 -5.74
C VAL A 113 -1.71 10.47 -5.26
N LEU A 114 -0.50 10.15 -5.68
CA LEU A 114 0.25 8.97 -5.30
C LEU A 114 0.98 9.21 -3.98
N LEU A 115 0.78 8.33 -3.00
CA LEU A 115 1.32 8.45 -1.65
C LEU A 115 2.55 7.60 -1.40
N ALA A 116 2.49 6.33 -1.83
CA ALA A 116 3.54 5.35 -1.60
C ALA A 116 3.48 4.21 -2.63
N ALA A 117 4.63 3.59 -2.91
CA ALA A 117 4.65 2.23 -3.42
C ALA A 117 4.44 1.27 -2.24
N GLY A 118 3.44 0.38 -2.35
CA GLY A 118 3.03 -0.51 -1.27
C GLY A 118 3.47 -1.95 -1.47
N THR A 119 3.65 -2.37 -2.74
CA THR A 119 4.05 -3.75 -3.06
C THR A 119 4.90 -3.73 -4.32
N LEU A 120 6.07 -4.32 -4.25
CA LEU A 120 6.91 -4.54 -5.43
C LEU A 120 6.42 -5.77 -6.21
N GLY A 121 7.26 -6.41 -7.01
CA GLY A 121 6.85 -7.55 -7.81
C GLY A 121 6.46 -8.76 -6.95
N VAL A 122 5.34 -9.39 -7.32
CA VAL A 122 4.77 -10.56 -6.62
C VAL A 122 4.28 -11.62 -7.61
N LEU A 123 4.67 -11.50 -8.88
CA LEU A 123 4.23 -12.35 -9.97
C LEU A 123 5.26 -13.45 -10.24
N TYR A 124 4.77 -14.65 -10.47
CA TYR A 124 5.59 -15.82 -10.76
C TYR A 124 4.99 -16.63 -11.91
N ILE A 125 5.84 -17.20 -12.76
CA ILE A 125 5.42 -18.25 -13.67
C ILE A 125 5.56 -19.58 -12.92
N VAL A 126 4.48 -20.34 -12.88
CA VAL A 126 4.43 -21.69 -12.29
C VAL A 126 4.14 -22.71 -13.38
N GLU A 127 4.71 -23.91 -13.22
CA GLU A 127 4.54 -25.01 -14.18
C GLU A 127 4.21 -26.31 -13.44
N LYS A 128 3.27 -27.06 -14.00
CA LYS A 128 2.95 -28.44 -13.61
C LYS A 128 3.25 -29.39 -14.75
N GLY A 129 3.74 -30.59 -14.44
CA GLY A 129 3.91 -31.67 -15.39
C GLY A 129 5.20 -31.64 -16.21
N GLY A 130 6.14 -30.75 -15.87
CA GLY A 130 7.43 -30.69 -16.56
C GLY A 130 8.40 -29.64 -16.02
N GLU A 131 9.55 -29.55 -16.67
CA GLU A 131 10.58 -28.55 -16.45
C GLU A 131 10.93 -27.87 -17.80
N THR A 132 9.90 -27.45 -18.51
CA THR A 132 10.04 -26.91 -19.87
C THR A 132 10.17 -25.40 -19.88
N VAL A 133 9.80 -24.73 -18.79
CA VAL A 133 9.98 -23.28 -18.59
C VAL A 133 11.25 -23.06 -17.78
N THR A 134 12.29 -22.57 -18.43
CA THR A 134 13.62 -22.33 -17.83
C THR A 134 14.01 -20.85 -17.83
N ASP A 135 13.40 -20.06 -18.71
CA ASP A 135 13.59 -18.63 -18.90
C ASP A 135 12.39 -18.05 -19.67
N ILE A 136 12.36 -16.74 -19.88
CA ILE A 136 11.28 -16.06 -20.62
C ILE A 136 11.18 -16.55 -22.08
N ALA A 137 12.31 -16.82 -22.74
CA ALA A 137 12.32 -17.28 -24.13
C ALA A 137 11.67 -18.66 -24.30
N SER A 138 11.75 -19.52 -23.29
CA SER A 138 11.14 -20.86 -23.26
C SER A 138 9.60 -20.85 -23.19
N LEU A 139 8.99 -19.68 -23.00
CA LEU A 139 7.54 -19.48 -23.06
C LEU A 139 7.01 -19.52 -24.51
N ASN A 140 7.88 -19.45 -25.52
CA ASN A 140 7.50 -19.53 -26.94
C ASN A 140 6.66 -20.79 -27.22
N GLY A 141 5.51 -20.60 -27.91
CA GLY A 141 4.57 -21.66 -28.26
C GLY A 141 3.70 -22.16 -27.09
N LYS A 142 3.81 -21.57 -25.89
CA LYS A 142 3.00 -21.97 -24.74
C LYS A 142 1.73 -21.17 -24.59
N THR A 143 0.75 -21.79 -23.93
CA THR A 143 -0.43 -21.11 -23.39
C THR A 143 -0.25 -20.92 -21.88
N ILE A 144 -0.42 -19.69 -21.40
CA ILE A 144 -0.29 -19.31 -19.99
C ILE A 144 -1.66 -18.95 -19.45
N TYR A 145 -2.06 -19.52 -18.32
CA TYR A 145 -3.24 -19.08 -17.59
C TYR A 145 -2.87 -17.91 -16.68
N ALA A 146 -3.60 -16.80 -16.76
CA ALA A 146 -3.27 -15.60 -15.97
C ALA A 146 -4.53 -14.83 -15.56
N THR A 147 -4.36 -13.92 -14.59
CA THR A 147 -5.35 -12.90 -14.22
C THR A 147 -4.78 -11.51 -14.40
N GLY A 148 -5.63 -10.48 -14.32
CA GLY A 148 -5.18 -9.09 -14.36
C GLY A 148 -4.99 -8.54 -15.76
N LYS A 149 -5.86 -8.93 -16.71
CA LYS A 149 -5.93 -8.30 -18.03
C LYS A 149 -6.20 -6.79 -17.88
N GLY A 150 -5.43 -5.96 -18.58
CA GLY A 150 -5.51 -4.49 -18.49
C GLY A 150 -4.84 -3.90 -17.25
N ALA A 151 -4.13 -4.72 -16.46
CA ALA A 151 -3.43 -4.30 -15.26
C ALA A 151 -1.96 -4.77 -15.25
N THR A 152 -1.25 -4.49 -14.17
CA THR A 152 0.19 -4.84 -14.00
C THR A 152 0.56 -6.23 -14.51
N PRO A 153 -0.20 -7.33 -14.23
CA PRO A 153 0.18 -8.66 -14.70
C PRO A 153 0.33 -8.77 -16.23
N GLU A 154 -0.66 -8.24 -16.98
CA GLU A 154 -0.59 -8.28 -18.45
C GLU A 154 0.60 -7.48 -18.97
N TYR A 155 0.78 -6.26 -18.47
CA TYR A 155 1.83 -5.38 -18.97
C TYR A 155 3.23 -5.87 -18.60
N ALA A 156 3.41 -6.41 -17.39
CA ALA A 156 4.69 -7.00 -16.97
C ALA A 156 5.07 -8.21 -17.85
N LEU A 157 4.12 -9.10 -18.11
CA LEU A 157 4.34 -10.23 -19.01
C LEU A 157 4.65 -9.76 -20.43
N THR A 158 3.85 -8.84 -20.98
CA THR A 158 4.05 -8.30 -22.33
C THR A 158 5.43 -7.66 -22.47
N TYR A 159 5.84 -6.88 -21.48
CA TYR A 159 7.14 -6.23 -21.50
C TYR A 159 8.29 -7.25 -21.47
N LEU A 160 8.27 -8.20 -20.53
CA LEU A 160 9.31 -9.23 -20.46
C LEU A 160 9.39 -10.07 -21.74
N LEU A 161 8.25 -10.47 -22.31
CA LEU A 161 8.22 -11.17 -23.59
C LEU A 161 8.87 -10.33 -24.71
N SER A 162 8.52 -9.06 -24.81
CA SER A 162 9.05 -8.15 -25.85
C SER A 162 10.58 -7.98 -25.77
N GLN A 163 11.14 -7.97 -24.54
CA GLN A 163 12.60 -7.87 -24.35
C GLN A 163 13.34 -9.15 -24.79
N HIS A 164 12.61 -10.26 -24.94
CA HIS A 164 13.12 -11.53 -25.46
C HIS A 164 12.68 -11.82 -26.90
N GLY A 165 12.12 -10.80 -27.60
CA GLY A 165 11.69 -10.93 -28.99
C GLY A 165 10.44 -11.76 -29.20
N LEU A 166 9.61 -11.91 -28.16
CA LEU A 166 8.35 -12.64 -28.20
C LEU A 166 7.14 -11.68 -28.14
N THR A 167 6.09 -12.01 -28.85
CA THR A 167 4.86 -11.23 -28.92
C THR A 167 3.72 -11.96 -28.20
N LEU A 168 3.11 -11.29 -27.23
CA LEU A 168 1.91 -11.78 -26.55
C LEU A 168 0.74 -11.86 -27.57
N GLY A 169 0.08 -13.01 -27.63
CA GLY A 169 -1.01 -13.29 -28.57
C GLY A 169 -0.57 -13.88 -29.91
N GLU A 170 0.73 -13.88 -30.21
CA GLU A 170 1.34 -14.52 -31.39
C GLU A 170 2.21 -15.70 -30.97
N ASP A 171 3.35 -15.40 -30.32
CA ASP A 171 4.31 -16.43 -29.88
C ASP A 171 3.91 -17.07 -28.55
N VAL A 172 3.24 -16.32 -27.67
CA VAL A 172 2.75 -16.78 -26.37
C VAL A 172 1.27 -16.46 -26.25
N GLN A 173 0.45 -17.49 -26.02
CA GLN A 173 -0.98 -17.32 -25.80
C GLN A 173 -1.28 -17.11 -24.31
N VAL A 174 -2.31 -16.31 -23.97
CA VAL A 174 -2.78 -16.17 -22.59
C VAL A 174 -4.28 -16.39 -22.52
N GLU A 175 -4.67 -17.32 -21.67
CA GLU A 175 -6.06 -17.49 -21.25
C GLU A 175 -6.30 -16.70 -19.95
N TRP A 176 -7.00 -15.58 -20.09
CA TRP A 176 -7.32 -14.71 -18.96
C TRP A 176 -8.49 -15.27 -18.14
N LYS A 177 -8.30 -15.40 -16.84
CA LYS A 177 -9.32 -15.80 -15.87
C LYS A 177 -9.70 -14.61 -14.99
N SER A 178 -10.86 -14.68 -14.36
CA SER A 178 -11.37 -13.62 -13.51
C SER A 178 -10.62 -13.57 -12.17
N GLU A 179 -10.32 -14.74 -11.60
CA GLU A 179 -9.69 -14.88 -10.29
C GLU A 179 -8.54 -15.90 -10.30
N PRO A 180 -7.48 -15.71 -9.48
CA PRO A 180 -6.38 -16.66 -9.38
C PRO A 180 -6.81 -18.06 -8.89
N THR A 181 -7.87 -18.15 -8.08
CA THR A 181 -8.43 -19.43 -7.59
C THR A 181 -8.94 -20.33 -8.71
N GLU A 182 -9.47 -19.74 -9.78
CA GLU A 182 -9.89 -20.49 -10.98
C GLU A 182 -8.68 -21.17 -11.66
N ILE A 183 -7.54 -20.45 -11.69
CA ILE A 183 -6.28 -20.98 -12.26
C ILE A 183 -5.76 -22.13 -11.43
N VAL A 184 -5.77 -21.99 -10.09
CA VAL A 184 -5.33 -23.07 -9.19
C VAL A 184 -6.17 -24.33 -9.40
N ALA A 185 -7.50 -24.20 -9.46
CA ALA A 185 -8.41 -25.31 -9.72
C ALA A 185 -8.14 -25.97 -11.08
N LEU A 186 -7.98 -25.17 -12.14
CA LEU A 186 -7.67 -25.65 -13.49
C LEU A 186 -6.33 -26.41 -13.52
N MET A 187 -5.28 -25.88 -12.87
CA MET A 187 -3.98 -26.56 -12.81
C MET A 187 -4.05 -27.87 -12.02
N ALA A 188 -4.93 -27.98 -11.03
CA ALA A 188 -5.11 -29.25 -10.30
C ALA A 188 -5.66 -30.38 -11.22
N GLU A 189 -6.52 -30.02 -12.17
CA GLU A 189 -7.18 -30.97 -13.09
C GLU A 189 -6.34 -31.34 -14.33
N GLN A 190 -5.37 -30.52 -14.73
CA GLN A 190 -4.55 -30.77 -15.92
C GLN A 190 -3.24 -31.49 -15.57
N ASP A 191 -2.77 -32.35 -16.46
CA ASP A 191 -1.47 -33.04 -16.30
C ASP A 191 -0.29 -32.12 -16.57
N ASN A 192 -0.46 -31.17 -17.51
CA ASN A 192 0.56 -30.18 -17.88
C ASN A 192 -0.10 -28.81 -17.98
N ALA A 193 0.44 -27.81 -17.28
CA ALA A 193 -0.06 -26.45 -17.32
C ALA A 193 1.04 -25.44 -16.95
N VAL A 194 0.96 -24.26 -17.59
CA VAL A 194 1.78 -23.10 -17.24
C VAL A 194 0.84 -21.96 -16.84
N ALA A 195 1.13 -21.30 -15.74
CA ALA A 195 0.34 -20.17 -15.31
C ALA A 195 1.23 -19.04 -14.77
N MET A 196 0.72 -17.81 -14.85
CA MET A 196 1.25 -16.67 -14.13
C MET A 196 0.33 -16.36 -12.96
N LEU A 197 0.85 -16.49 -11.74
CA LEU A 197 0.12 -16.27 -10.51
C LEU A 197 0.80 -15.23 -9.64
N PRO A 198 0.03 -14.39 -8.93
CA PRO A 198 0.56 -13.56 -7.87
C PRO A 198 0.68 -14.34 -6.55
N GLN A 199 1.57 -13.93 -5.64
CA GLN A 199 1.41 -14.30 -4.24
C GLN A 199 0.10 -13.67 -3.71
N PRO A 200 -0.57 -14.33 -2.77
CA PRO A 200 -0.29 -15.62 -2.12
C PRO A 200 -0.78 -16.85 -2.92
N PHE A 201 -1.31 -16.66 -4.11
CA PHE A 201 -1.92 -17.77 -4.90
C PHE A 201 -0.89 -18.76 -5.44
N VAL A 202 0.36 -18.35 -5.63
CA VAL A 202 1.47 -19.29 -5.87
C VAL A 202 1.58 -20.29 -4.72
N THR A 203 1.56 -19.80 -3.49
CA THR A 203 1.61 -20.65 -2.28
C THR A 203 0.36 -21.54 -2.16
N VAL A 204 -0.82 -21.03 -2.50
CA VAL A 204 -2.06 -21.84 -2.57
C VAL A 204 -1.87 -22.97 -3.60
N ALA A 205 -1.41 -22.63 -4.81
CA ALA A 205 -1.19 -23.61 -5.87
C ALA A 205 -0.17 -24.67 -5.46
N GLN A 206 0.96 -24.29 -4.86
CA GLN A 206 1.97 -25.22 -4.34
C GLN A 206 1.41 -26.19 -3.28
N SER A 207 0.38 -25.79 -2.53
CA SER A 207 -0.24 -26.64 -1.51
C SER A 207 -1.34 -27.56 -2.04
N GLN A 208 -1.92 -27.26 -3.20
CA GLN A 208 -3.10 -27.97 -3.76
C GLN A 208 -2.79 -28.73 -5.05
N VAL A 209 -1.74 -28.36 -5.78
CA VAL A 209 -1.41 -28.92 -7.08
C VAL A 209 -0.13 -29.73 -6.95
N GLU A 210 -0.27 -31.05 -6.98
CA GLU A 210 0.87 -31.97 -6.94
C GLU A 210 1.79 -31.78 -8.14
N GLY A 211 3.11 -31.73 -7.92
CA GLY A 211 4.09 -31.57 -8.98
C GLY A 211 4.21 -30.14 -9.54
N LEU A 212 3.57 -29.15 -8.89
CA LEU A 212 3.73 -27.76 -9.29
C LEU A 212 5.08 -27.21 -8.80
N ARG A 213 5.79 -26.54 -9.70
CA ARG A 213 7.00 -25.78 -9.37
C ARG A 213 6.85 -24.29 -9.70
N VAL A 214 7.57 -23.45 -9.01
CA VAL A 214 7.83 -22.06 -9.44
C VAL A 214 8.93 -22.14 -10.50
N ALA A 215 8.61 -21.73 -11.72
CA ALA A 215 9.53 -21.75 -12.85
C ALA A 215 10.33 -20.46 -12.95
N LEU A 216 9.64 -19.28 -12.88
CA LEU A 216 10.29 -17.97 -12.97
C LEU A 216 9.74 -17.03 -11.91
N ASP A 217 10.62 -16.20 -11.35
CA ASP A 217 10.25 -15.01 -10.59
C ASP A 217 10.27 -13.81 -11.54
N MET A 218 9.11 -13.24 -11.82
CA MET A 218 8.98 -12.12 -12.77
C MET A 218 9.74 -10.85 -12.31
N SER A 219 9.96 -10.69 -11.00
CA SER A 219 10.75 -9.59 -10.47
C SER A 219 12.23 -9.79 -10.77
N ALA A 220 12.74 -11.01 -10.58
CA ALA A 220 14.12 -11.33 -10.93
C ALA A 220 14.37 -11.19 -12.44
N GLU A 221 13.42 -11.63 -13.28
CA GLU A 221 13.49 -11.46 -14.72
C GLU A 221 13.47 -9.97 -15.14
N TRP A 222 12.67 -9.14 -14.44
CA TRP A 222 12.62 -7.71 -14.67
C TRP A 222 13.92 -7.02 -14.27
N ASP A 223 14.43 -7.31 -13.08
CA ASP A 223 15.65 -6.72 -12.55
C ASP A 223 16.88 -7.10 -13.41
N ALA A 224 16.88 -8.32 -14.00
CA ALA A 224 17.93 -8.78 -14.91
C ALA A 224 18.04 -7.96 -16.21
N LEU A 225 17.01 -7.21 -16.60
CA LEU A 225 17.04 -6.31 -17.77
C LEU A 225 17.88 -5.06 -17.52
N ASP A 226 18.19 -4.72 -16.28
CA ASP A 226 18.96 -3.52 -15.87
C ASP A 226 18.47 -2.23 -16.56
N ASN A 227 17.14 -2.08 -16.68
CA ASN A 227 16.48 -1.00 -17.39
C ASN A 227 16.27 0.26 -16.52
N GLY A 228 16.83 0.29 -15.30
CA GLY A 228 16.71 1.39 -14.35
C GLY A 228 15.33 1.50 -13.66
N SER A 229 14.40 0.57 -13.92
CA SER A 229 13.09 0.50 -13.27
C SER A 229 12.96 -0.76 -12.40
N ARG A 230 11.92 -0.79 -11.57
CA ARG A 230 11.55 -1.96 -10.76
C ARG A 230 10.10 -2.33 -11.05
N LEU A 231 9.78 -3.62 -10.94
CA LEU A 231 8.40 -4.07 -11.03
C LEU A 231 7.63 -3.62 -9.78
N VAL A 232 6.71 -2.66 -9.96
CA VAL A 232 5.84 -2.16 -8.89
C VAL A 232 4.43 -2.69 -9.12
N THR A 233 3.94 -3.54 -8.21
CA THR A 233 2.63 -4.16 -8.36
C THR A 233 1.52 -3.25 -7.85
N SER A 234 1.66 -2.68 -6.66
CA SER A 234 0.63 -1.81 -6.09
C SER A 234 1.18 -0.57 -5.42
N VAL A 235 0.32 0.44 -5.40
CA VAL A 235 0.58 1.75 -4.84
C VAL A 235 -0.61 2.21 -4.01
N LEU A 236 -0.38 3.15 -3.11
CA LEU A 236 -1.41 3.87 -2.39
C LEU A 236 -1.67 5.22 -3.08
N VAL A 237 -2.93 5.50 -3.35
CA VAL A 237 -3.38 6.81 -3.85
C VAL A 237 -4.39 7.43 -2.90
N ALA A 238 -4.40 8.76 -2.81
CA ALA A 238 -5.44 9.50 -2.11
C ALA A 238 -6.23 10.39 -3.07
N ARG A 239 -7.48 10.72 -2.70
CA ARG A 239 -8.17 11.83 -3.34
C ARG A 239 -7.38 13.12 -3.11
N LYS A 240 -7.16 13.88 -4.18
CA LYS A 240 -6.44 15.15 -4.08
C LYS A 240 -7.10 16.13 -3.13
N ALA A 241 -8.44 16.24 -3.16
CA ALA A 241 -9.19 17.09 -2.24
C ALA A 241 -8.92 16.72 -0.77
N PHE A 242 -8.89 15.42 -0.42
CA PHE A 242 -8.56 14.98 0.92
C PHE A 242 -7.11 15.30 1.30
N ALA A 243 -6.18 15.12 0.37
CA ALA A 243 -4.76 15.43 0.60
C ALA A 243 -4.53 16.94 0.83
N ASP A 244 -5.27 17.79 0.13
CA ASP A 244 -5.18 19.23 0.27
C ASP A 244 -5.84 19.73 1.60
N GLU A 245 -6.97 19.11 2.00
CA GLU A 245 -7.71 19.50 3.21
C GLU A 245 -7.11 18.94 4.49
N HIS A 246 -6.50 17.75 4.43
CA HIS A 246 -6.04 16.99 5.60
C HIS A 246 -4.59 16.49 5.46
N PRO A 247 -3.60 17.34 5.11
CA PRO A 247 -2.23 16.88 4.87
C PRO A 247 -1.59 16.23 6.09
N ALA A 248 -1.90 16.72 7.30
CA ALA A 248 -1.38 16.14 8.55
C ALA A 248 -1.97 14.74 8.83
N ALA A 249 -3.26 14.54 8.55
CA ALA A 249 -3.89 13.22 8.68
C ALA A 249 -3.30 12.22 7.68
N LEU A 250 -2.97 12.69 6.48
CA LEU A 250 -2.35 11.86 5.47
C LEU A 250 -0.91 11.47 5.82
N ALA A 251 -0.14 12.38 6.42
CA ALA A 251 1.19 12.09 6.95
C ALA A 251 1.12 11.03 8.07
N ALA A 252 0.21 11.20 9.03
CA ALA A 252 -0.03 10.24 10.11
C ALA A 252 -0.48 8.87 9.56
N PHE A 253 -1.34 8.83 8.53
CA PHE A 253 -1.71 7.59 7.84
C PHE A 253 -0.48 6.88 7.26
N LEU A 254 0.44 7.60 6.63
CA LEU A 254 1.65 6.98 6.06
C LEU A 254 2.59 6.42 7.15
N GLU A 255 2.65 7.05 8.32
CA GLU A 255 3.38 6.50 9.47
C GLU A 255 2.71 5.22 9.99
N ASP A 256 1.38 5.21 10.16
CA ASP A 256 0.62 4.03 10.57
C ASP A 256 0.75 2.90 9.54
N TYR A 257 0.71 3.24 8.24
CA TYR A 257 0.90 2.27 7.15
C TYR A 257 2.32 1.69 7.13
N ALA A 258 3.35 2.52 7.30
CA ALA A 258 4.73 2.07 7.38
C ALA A 258 4.92 1.09 8.55
N ALA A 259 4.44 1.47 9.75
CA ALA A 259 4.49 0.60 10.93
C ALA A 259 3.74 -0.73 10.72
N SER A 260 2.59 -0.70 10.03
CA SER A 260 1.83 -1.90 9.68
C SER A 260 2.58 -2.81 8.71
N THR A 261 3.25 -2.23 7.73
CA THR A 261 4.06 -2.95 6.74
C THR A 261 5.29 -3.57 7.39
N ASP A 262 6.00 -2.81 8.23
CA ASP A 262 7.14 -3.29 9.00
C ASP A 262 6.73 -4.43 9.94
N TYR A 263 5.59 -4.31 10.63
CA TYR A 263 5.04 -5.37 11.46
C TYR A 263 4.80 -6.66 10.66
N ALA A 264 4.23 -6.56 9.46
CA ALA A 264 3.96 -7.74 8.63
C ALA A 264 5.25 -8.43 8.15
N ASN A 265 6.33 -7.65 7.94
CA ASN A 265 7.63 -8.18 7.52
C ASN A 265 8.46 -8.73 8.70
N GLU A 266 8.42 -8.07 9.86
CA GLU A 266 9.23 -8.44 11.03
C GLU A 266 8.58 -9.53 11.89
N TYR A 267 7.24 -9.56 11.94
CA TYR A 267 6.45 -10.50 12.74
C TYR A 267 5.46 -11.29 11.86
N PRO A 268 5.97 -12.04 10.85
CA PRO A 268 5.09 -12.71 9.88
C PRO A 268 4.16 -13.74 10.53
N ALA A 269 4.57 -14.41 11.60
CA ALA A 269 3.73 -15.38 12.30
C ALA A 269 2.48 -14.72 12.93
N GLU A 270 2.64 -13.58 13.57
CA GLU A 270 1.56 -12.79 14.15
C GLU A 270 0.69 -12.14 13.06
N ALA A 271 1.33 -11.62 12.02
CA ALA A 271 0.64 -11.00 10.88
C ALA A 271 -0.27 -11.99 10.15
N THR A 272 0.09 -13.29 10.07
CA THR A 272 -0.75 -14.30 9.41
C THR A 272 -2.12 -14.46 10.08
N VAL A 273 -2.18 -14.30 11.40
CA VAL A 273 -3.45 -14.34 12.16
C VAL A 273 -4.35 -13.19 11.73
N LEU A 274 -3.77 -12.01 11.54
CA LEU A 274 -4.51 -10.83 11.07
C LEU A 274 -4.93 -10.98 9.60
N VAL A 275 -4.06 -11.52 8.74
CA VAL A 275 -4.39 -11.81 7.34
C VAL A 275 -5.62 -12.72 7.23
N GLU A 276 -5.73 -13.74 8.08
CA GLU A 276 -6.92 -14.60 8.13
C GLU A 276 -8.12 -13.89 8.77
N LYS A 277 -7.92 -13.13 9.87
CA LYS A 277 -8.96 -12.33 10.52
C LYS A 277 -9.67 -11.42 9.52
N TYR A 278 -8.93 -10.78 8.62
CA TYR A 278 -9.47 -9.87 7.61
C TYR A 278 -9.89 -10.55 6.30
N GLY A 279 -9.90 -11.88 6.27
CA GLY A 279 -10.45 -12.66 5.15
C GLY A 279 -9.64 -12.55 3.86
N ILE A 280 -8.34 -12.25 3.94
CA ILE A 280 -7.46 -12.13 2.77
C ILE A 280 -7.12 -13.54 2.27
N VAL A 281 -6.42 -14.35 3.08
CA VAL A 281 -6.19 -15.78 2.88
C VAL A 281 -6.08 -16.49 4.24
N LYS A 282 -6.06 -17.83 4.22
CA LYS A 282 -5.83 -18.64 5.42
C LYS A 282 -4.44 -18.42 6.01
N ALA A 283 -4.33 -18.41 7.35
CA ALA A 283 -3.07 -18.19 8.06
C ALA A 283 -1.93 -19.10 7.58
N ALA A 284 -2.21 -20.38 7.39
CA ALA A 284 -1.21 -21.36 6.89
C ALA A 284 -0.69 -21.05 5.48
N VAL A 285 -1.45 -20.35 4.66
CA VAL A 285 -1.00 -19.84 3.35
C VAL A 285 -0.19 -18.56 3.55
N ALA A 286 -0.72 -17.63 4.35
CA ALA A 286 -0.06 -16.35 4.64
C ALA A 286 1.34 -16.55 5.22
N GLU A 287 1.53 -17.51 6.13
CA GLU A 287 2.83 -17.83 6.75
C GLU A 287 3.93 -18.08 5.72
N LYS A 288 3.61 -18.80 4.64
CA LYS A 288 4.56 -19.11 3.56
C LYS A 288 4.66 -17.99 2.51
N ALA A 289 3.57 -17.25 2.30
CA ALA A 289 3.47 -16.25 1.24
C ALA A 289 4.05 -14.89 1.64
N LEU A 290 3.86 -14.44 2.89
CA LEU A 290 4.26 -13.10 3.36
C LEU A 290 5.71 -12.75 3.03
N PRO A 291 6.72 -13.63 3.25
CA PRO A 291 8.11 -13.31 2.91
C PRO A 291 8.38 -13.08 1.42
N GLN A 292 7.42 -13.49 0.55
CA GLN A 292 7.50 -13.38 -0.91
C GLN A 292 6.53 -12.33 -1.47
N CYS A 293 5.84 -11.59 -0.60
CA CYS A 293 4.87 -10.56 -1.00
C CYS A 293 5.51 -9.19 -1.26
N ASN A 294 6.81 -9.03 -1.00
CA ASN A 294 7.57 -7.79 -1.24
C ASN A 294 6.82 -6.53 -0.76
N LEU A 295 6.29 -6.61 0.47
CA LEU A 295 5.57 -5.51 1.11
C LEU A 295 6.53 -4.38 1.46
N VAL A 296 6.20 -3.16 1.07
CA VAL A 296 7.03 -1.97 1.27
C VAL A 296 6.18 -0.75 1.58
N CYS A 297 6.81 0.29 2.14
CA CYS A 297 6.28 1.65 2.21
C CYS A 297 7.33 2.61 1.66
N ILE A 298 7.41 2.75 0.34
CA ILE A 298 8.36 3.66 -0.31
C ILE A 298 7.63 4.97 -0.62
N THR A 299 8.09 6.08 -0.05
CA THR A 299 7.48 7.42 -0.15
C THR A 299 8.44 8.44 -0.76
N GLY A 300 7.97 9.66 -0.99
CA GLY A 300 8.80 10.80 -1.41
C GLY A 300 9.55 10.57 -2.73
N VAL A 301 10.82 10.98 -2.75
CA VAL A 301 11.65 10.92 -3.98
C VAL A 301 11.86 9.49 -4.45
N ASP A 302 12.08 8.55 -3.55
CA ASP A 302 12.31 7.14 -3.90
C ASP A 302 11.05 6.51 -4.52
N MET A 303 9.85 6.85 -4.02
CA MET A 303 8.59 6.49 -4.65
C MET A 303 8.49 7.04 -6.08
N LYS A 304 8.80 8.33 -6.27
CA LYS A 304 8.75 8.97 -7.59
C LYS A 304 9.69 8.28 -8.57
N VAL A 305 10.89 7.92 -8.14
CA VAL A 305 11.85 7.20 -8.97
C VAL A 305 11.34 5.79 -9.31
N ALA A 306 10.94 5.01 -8.31
CA ALA A 306 10.51 3.63 -8.50
C ALA A 306 9.24 3.52 -9.36
N VAL A 307 8.20 4.26 -8.99
CA VAL A 307 6.91 4.21 -9.70
C VAL A 307 7.00 4.92 -11.05
N GLY A 308 7.70 6.07 -11.12
CA GLY A 308 7.89 6.81 -12.37
C GLY A 308 8.64 6.00 -13.43
N GLY A 309 9.72 5.31 -13.04
CA GLY A 309 10.46 4.43 -13.94
C GLY A 309 9.60 3.25 -14.44
N TYR A 310 8.83 2.63 -13.56
CA TYR A 310 7.90 1.57 -13.93
C TYR A 310 6.81 2.06 -14.91
N LEU A 311 6.15 3.19 -14.59
CA LEU A 311 5.12 3.76 -15.46
C LEU A 311 5.69 4.20 -16.81
N GLN A 312 6.92 4.72 -16.86
CA GLN A 312 7.59 5.07 -18.12
C GLN A 312 7.79 3.82 -18.98
N THR A 313 8.24 2.71 -18.39
CA THR A 313 8.38 1.43 -19.11
C THR A 313 7.03 0.96 -19.69
N LEU A 314 5.94 1.10 -18.94
CA LEU A 314 4.60 0.76 -19.44
C LEU A 314 4.12 1.71 -20.54
N TYR A 315 4.38 3.01 -20.40
CA TYR A 315 4.03 4.03 -21.38
C TYR A 315 4.73 3.78 -22.71
N ASP A 316 6.03 3.47 -22.67
CA ASP A 316 6.85 3.18 -23.85
C ASP A 316 6.39 1.89 -24.55
N LEU A 317 5.91 0.91 -23.77
CA LEU A 317 5.30 -0.31 -24.30
C LEU A 317 3.93 -0.03 -24.96
N LYS A 318 3.08 0.73 -24.26
CA LYS A 318 1.72 1.05 -24.68
C LYS A 318 1.18 2.25 -23.90
N THR A 319 0.93 3.36 -24.55
CA THR A 319 0.52 4.61 -23.90
C THR A 319 -0.78 4.45 -23.07
N GLU A 320 -1.72 3.63 -23.56
CA GLU A 320 -2.99 3.36 -22.87
C GLU A 320 -2.81 2.62 -21.55
N ALA A 321 -1.67 1.94 -21.35
CA ALA A 321 -1.37 1.25 -20.09
C ALA A 321 -1.35 2.21 -18.89
N VAL A 322 -1.03 3.47 -19.11
CA VAL A 322 -1.00 4.53 -18.09
C VAL A 322 -2.10 5.59 -18.30
N GLY A 323 -3.08 5.32 -19.17
CA GLY A 323 -4.19 6.24 -19.43
C GLY A 323 -3.89 7.29 -20.51
N GLY A 324 -2.96 7.03 -21.42
CA GLY A 324 -2.68 7.84 -22.62
C GLY A 324 -1.59 8.91 -22.43
N ALA A 325 -1.20 9.25 -21.22
CA ALA A 325 -0.14 10.19 -20.91
C ALA A 325 0.60 9.82 -19.62
N MET A 326 1.89 10.13 -19.54
CA MET A 326 2.63 10.04 -18.29
C MET A 326 2.10 11.06 -17.28
N PRO A 327 1.84 10.67 -16.02
CA PRO A 327 1.45 11.60 -14.97
C PRO A 327 2.54 12.66 -14.75
N GLY A 328 2.13 13.94 -14.60
CA GLY A 328 3.03 15.02 -14.24
C GLY A 328 3.43 15.03 -12.77
N ASP A 329 4.24 16.02 -12.37
CA ASP A 329 4.73 16.16 -10.99
C ASP A 329 3.62 16.24 -9.93
N GLY A 330 2.46 16.80 -10.27
CA GLY A 330 1.29 16.86 -9.38
C GLY A 330 0.68 15.50 -9.02
N PHE A 331 1.09 14.43 -9.66
CA PHE A 331 0.70 13.08 -9.31
C PHE A 331 1.34 12.62 -8.00
N TYR A 332 2.55 13.05 -7.70
CA TYR A 332 3.33 12.56 -6.58
C TYR A 332 3.12 13.45 -5.34
N TRP A 333 2.61 12.89 -4.25
CA TRP A 333 2.54 13.58 -2.98
C TRP A 333 3.90 13.53 -2.29
N MET A 334 4.51 14.69 -2.09
CA MET A 334 5.88 14.80 -1.55
C MET A 334 5.90 15.18 -0.06
N GLY A 335 4.77 15.11 0.60
CA GLY A 335 4.61 15.55 1.99
C GLY A 335 3.98 16.94 2.09
N ALA A 336 3.67 17.37 3.32
CA ALA A 336 3.15 18.69 3.64
C ALA A 336 4.28 19.68 3.88
#